data_80ec2d066c8bfdabd3f8148d49e1f8af
#
_entry.id   80ec2d066c8bfdabd3f8148d49e1f8af
#
_cell.length_a   1.000
_cell.length_b   1.000
_cell.length_c   1.000
_cell.angle_alpha   90.00
_cell.angle_beta   90.00
_cell.angle_gamma   90.00
#
_symmetry.space_group_name_H-M   'P 1'
#
loop_
_entity.id
_entity.type
_entity.pdbx_description
1 polymer ?
#
loop_
_entity_poly.entity_id
_entity_poly.type
_entity_poly.pdbx_seq_one_letter_code
_entity_poly.pdbx_strand_id
1 'polypeptide(L)'
;MKIREIFKKEKNVIRAMWIVALSPFALLFLMLTLAALGVFGRMPSFEELENPKSNLATEIYGDNGHVIGTFFVENRSYVQYEDLFPQDSAAHITLGGENVPPVVAALIATEDVRFRNHSGIDIPSLFRVGVKTILLQNSSQGGGSTITQQLAKNLFPRDTVRNRGKISRTMKLVQSKFKEWITALKLEHNYTKEEIAAMYLNTVGYGSNAYGIKSAAATFFGKTPDELNVQEAAMLVGVVNAPTR
;
A
#
# COMPACT_ATOMS: atom_id res chain seq x y z
N MET A 1 58.88 5.03 16.35
CA MET A 1 57.62 5.41 17.04
C MET A 1 56.51 5.87 16.07
N LYS A 2 56.79 6.75 15.08
CA LYS A 2 55.76 7.28 14.14
C LYS A 2 55.01 6.25 13.29
N ILE A 3 55.63 5.19 12.79
CA ILE A 3 54.98 4.20 11.89
C ILE A 3 53.84 3.43 12.58
N ARG A 4 54.05 3.01 13.81
CA ARG A 4 53.01 2.30 14.61
C ARG A 4 51.78 3.16 14.89
N GLU A 5 51.93 4.47 15.04
CA GLU A 5 50.81 5.41 15.24
C GLU A 5 50.04 5.62 13.96
N ILE A 6 50.71 5.67 12.81
CA ILE A 6 50.05 5.78 11.48
C ILE A 6 49.20 4.57 11.22
N PHE A 7 49.72 3.34 11.38
CA PHE A 7 48.94 2.12 11.19
C PHE A 7 47.79 1.97 12.20
N LYS A 8 47.92 2.49 13.41
CA LYS A 8 46.82 2.51 14.41
C LYS A 8 45.73 3.48 14.01
N LYS A 9 46.11 4.62 13.45
CA LYS A 9 45.18 5.64 12.94
C LYS A 9 44.38 5.12 11.75
N GLU A 10 45.03 4.47 10.79
CA GLU A 10 44.40 3.86 9.59
C GLU A 10 43.40 2.74 10.03
N LYS A 11 43.81 1.85 10.94
CA LYS A 11 42.91 0.82 11.45
C LYS A 11 41.66 1.39 12.14
N ASN A 12 41.80 2.49 12.86
CA ASN A 12 40.66 3.15 13.51
C ASN A 12 39.73 3.83 12.50
N VAL A 13 40.31 4.44 11.45
CA VAL A 13 39.50 5.00 10.33
C VAL A 13 38.72 3.91 9.61
N ILE A 14 39.37 2.80 9.27
CA ILE A 14 38.73 1.65 8.63
C ILE A 14 37.60 1.07 9.52
N ARG A 15 37.87 0.93 10.82
CA ARG A 15 36.82 0.49 11.77
C ARG A 15 35.65 1.46 11.84
N ALA A 16 35.92 2.77 11.90
CA ALA A 16 34.87 3.79 11.89
C ALA A 16 34.04 3.74 10.59
N MET A 17 34.68 3.56 9.44
CA MET A 17 33.99 3.38 8.16
C MET A 17 33.06 2.15 8.18
N TRP A 18 33.55 1.00 8.70
CA TRP A 18 32.73 -0.20 8.82
C TRP A 18 31.56 -0.03 9.80
N ILE A 19 31.79 0.63 10.94
CA ILE A 19 30.70 0.95 11.90
C ILE A 19 29.65 1.82 11.23
N VAL A 20 30.04 2.88 10.51
CA VAL A 20 29.12 3.74 9.80
C VAL A 20 28.37 2.99 8.69
N ALA A 21 29.09 2.15 7.92
CA ALA A 21 28.49 1.36 6.85
C ALA A 21 27.50 0.28 7.37
N LEU A 22 27.80 -0.35 8.50
CA LEU A 22 26.97 -1.42 9.07
C LEU A 22 25.87 -0.90 10.00
N SER A 23 26.00 0.31 10.54
CA SER A 23 25.02 0.86 11.49
C SER A 23 23.58 0.93 10.96
N PRO A 24 23.31 1.29 9.67
CA PRO A 24 21.94 1.28 9.14
C PRO A 24 21.34 -0.13 9.14
N PHE A 25 22.13 -1.15 8.80
CA PHE A 25 21.67 -2.54 8.79
C PHE A 25 21.41 -3.07 10.22
N ALA A 26 22.31 -2.74 11.16
CA ALA A 26 22.13 -3.09 12.56
C ALA A 26 20.88 -2.40 13.16
N LEU A 27 20.64 -1.13 12.82
CA LEU A 27 19.46 -0.38 13.23
C LEU A 27 18.19 -1.00 12.63
N LEU A 28 18.21 -1.32 11.34
CA LEU A 28 17.09 -1.98 10.66
C LEU A 28 16.77 -3.32 11.32
N PHE A 29 17.78 -4.15 11.56
CA PHE A 29 17.62 -5.46 12.23
C PHE A 29 17.06 -5.31 13.64
N LEU A 30 17.59 -4.36 14.42
CA LEU A 30 17.07 -4.05 15.75
C LEU A 30 15.60 -3.63 15.70
N MET A 31 15.23 -2.75 14.77
CA MET A 31 13.85 -2.30 14.59
C MET A 31 12.92 -3.44 14.21
N LEU A 32 13.33 -4.32 13.29
CA LEU A 32 12.56 -5.51 12.92
C LEU A 32 12.39 -6.47 14.11
N THR A 33 13.43 -6.68 14.89
CA THR A 33 13.39 -7.53 16.10
C THR A 33 12.44 -6.95 17.15
N LEU A 34 12.52 -5.64 17.42
CA LEU A 34 11.62 -4.96 18.34
C LEU A 34 10.17 -5.02 17.86
N ALA A 35 9.95 -4.93 16.55
CA ALA A 35 8.65 -5.09 15.94
C ALA A 35 8.10 -6.52 16.11
N ALA A 36 8.93 -7.53 15.88
CA ALA A 36 8.56 -8.94 16.07
C ALA A 36 8.23 -9.27 17.53
N LEU A 37 8.92 -8.63 18.48
CA LEU A 37 8.65 -8.74 19.93
C LEU A 37 7.41 -7.96 20.39
N GLY A 38 6.70 -7.29 19.47
CA GLY A 38 5.48 -6.55 19.79
C GLY A 38 5.70 -5.21 20.54
N VAL A 39 6.94 -4.73 20.66
CA VAL A 39 7.28 -3.46 21.33
C VAL A 39 6.54 -2.28 20.69
N PHE A 40 6.25 -2.38 19.39
CA PHE A 40 5.50 -1.37 18.65
C PHE A 40 3.98 -1.56 18.71
N GLY A 41 3.49 -2.41 19.61
CA GLY A 41 2.08 -2.75 19.78
C GLY A 41 1.65 -3.98 18.96
N ARG A 42 0.41 -4.39 19.15
CA ARG A 42 -0.14 -5.59 18.54
C ARG A 42 -0.07 -5.50 17.01
N MET A 43 0.50 -6.54 16.41
CA MET A 43 0.45 -6.74 14.96
C MET A 43 -0.82 -7.48 14.58
N PRO A 44 -1.39 -7.24 13.38
CA PRO A 44 -2.54 -8.00 12.92
C PRO A 44 -2.21 -9.49 12.91
N SER A 45 -3.15 -10.30 13.43
CA SER A 45 -3.10 -11.76 13.30
C SER A 45 -3.43 -12.17 11.86
N PHE A 46 -3.13 -13.41 11.48
CA PHE A 46 -3.54 -13.92 10.17
C PHE A 46 -5.07 -13.91 10.02
N GLU A 47 -5.79 -14.27 11.08
CA GLU A 47 -7.25 -14.25 11.11
C GLU A 47 -7.84 -12.85 10.89
N GLU A 48 -7.19 -11.81 11.44
CA GLU A 48 -7.56 -10.40 11.20
C GLU A 48 -7.23 -9.93 9.77
N LEU A 49 -6.25 -10.56 9.11
CA LEU A 49 -5.92 -10.29 7.71
C LEU A 49 -6.89 -10.99 6.76
N GLU A 50 -7.30 -12.23 7.07
CA GLU A 50 -8.26 -13.00 6.29
C GLU A 50 -9.68 -12.40 6.37
N ASN A 51 -10.06 -11.89 7.54
CA ASN A 51 -11.36 -11.29 7.79
C ASN A 51 -11.22 -9.86 8.33
N PRO A 52 -10.78 -8.91 7.50
CA PRO A 52 -10.71 -7.52 7.92
C PRO A 52 -12.12 -7.02 8.24
N LYS A 53 -12.30 -6.45 9.43
CA LYS A 53 -13.57 -5.86 9.85
C LYS A 53 -13.90 -4.70 8.91
N SER A 54 -14.71 -4.95 7.91
CA SER A 54 -15.22 -3.94 6.99
C SER A 54 -16.72 -3.76 7.20
N ASN A 55 -17.17 -2.51 7.23
CA ASN A 55 -18.60 -2.19 7.27
C ASN A 55 -19.14 -2.30 5.85
N LEU A 56 -19.59 -3.49 5.46
CA LEU A 56 -20.22 -3.69 4.17
C LEU A 56 -21.60 -3.03 4.14
N ALA A 57 -22.00 -2.55 2.96
CA ALA A 57 -23.36 -2.11 2.73
C ALA A 57 -24.33 -3.31 2.79
N THR A 58 -25.49 -3.14 3.42
CA THR A 58 -26.58 -4.11 3.35
C THR A 58 -27.41 -3.81 2.13
N GLU A 59 -27.42 -4.72 1.15
CA GLU A 59 -28.24 -4.60 -0.05
C GLU A 59 -29.64 -5.19 0.22
N ILE A 60 -30.66 -4.46 -0.19
CA ILE A 60 -32.07 -4.89 -0.10
C ILE A 60 -32.51 -5.27 -1.50
N TYR A 61 -32.90 -6.53 -1.68
CA TYR A 61 -33.34 -7.07 -2.97
C TYR A 61 -34.86 -7.12 -3.05
N GLY A 62 -35.39 -6.78 -4.22
CA GLY A 62 -36.77 -7.04 -4.57
C GLY A 62 -37.02 -8.53 -4.88
N ASP A 63 -38.26 -8.92 -4.98
CA ASP A 63 -38.68 -10.30 -5.32
C ASP A 63 -38.16 -10.76 -6.69
N ASN A 64 -37.87 -9.82 -7.58
CA ASN A 64 -37.28 -10.03 -8.90
C ASN A 64 -35.74 -10.10 -8.90
N GLY A 65 -35.10 -10.11 -7.72
CA GLY A 65 -33.63 -10.14 -7.57
C GLY A 65 -32.91 -8.84 -7.87
N HIS A 66 -33.61 -7.75 -8.16
CA HIS A 66 -32.98 -6.43 -8.32
C HIS A 66 -32.77 -5.75 -6.97
N VAL A 67 -31.63 -5.05 -6.82
CA VAL A 67 -31.37 -4.21 -5.64
C VAL A 67 -32.31 -3.02 -5.68
N ILE A 68 -33.21 -2.93 -4.68
CA ILE A 68 -34.18 -1.85 -4.51
C ILE A 68 -33.70 -0.76 -3.55
N GLY A 69 -32.67 -1.04 -2.77
CA GLY A 69 -32.04 -0.08 -1.87
C GLY A 69 -30.81 -0.64 -1.17
N THR A 70 -29.99 0.26 -0.66
CA THR A 70 -28.82 -0.08 0.14
C THR A 70 -28.85 0.69 1.44
N PHE A 71 -28.55 0.01 2.55
CA PHE A 71 -28.37 0.63 3.86
C PHE A 71 -26.90 0.50 4.28
N PHE A 72 -26.24 1.62 4.51
CA PHE A 72 -24.80 1.64 4.79
C PHE A 72 -24.40 2.81 5.68
N VAL A 73 -23.34 2.62 6.46
CA VAL A 73 -22.57 3.69 7.09
C VAL A 73 -21.50 4.17 6.10
N GLU A 74 -20.87 3.22 5.41
CA GLU A 74 -19.96 3.44 4.28
C GLU A 74 -20.53 2.65 3.09
N ASN A 75 -20.69 3.30 1.93
CA ASN A 75 -21.14 2.62 0.70
C ASN A 75 -20.02 1.73 0.18
N ARG A 76 -19.99 0.48 0.65
CA ARG A 76 -18.95 -0.49 0.37
C ARG A 76 -19.55 -1.81 -0.11
N SER A 77 -19.16 -2.22 -1.31
CA SER A 77 -19.50 -3.49 -1.93
C SER A 77 -18.23 -4.18 -2.38
N TYR A 78 -18.14 -5.49 -2.24
CA TYR A 78 -16.97 -6.27 -2.57
C TYR A 78 -17.05 -6.82 -3.99
N VAL A 79 -15.91 -6.90 -4.69
CA VAL A 79 -15.74 -7.59 -5.98
C VAL A 79 -14.53 -8.50 -5.92
N GLN A 80 -14.58 -9.64 -6.61
CA GLN A 80 -13.43 -10.53 -6.81
C GLN A 80 -12.58 -10.02 -7.97
N TYR A 81 -11.35 -10.51 -8.07
CA TYR A 81 -10.44 -10.09 -9.14
C TYR A 81 -10.98 -10.43 -10.53
N GLU A 82 -11.61 -11.59 -10.65
CA GLU A 82 -12.22 -12.11 -11.87
C GLU A 82 -13.37 -11.22 -12.35
N ASP A 83 -14.12 -10.63 -11.44
CA ASP A 83 -15.25 -9.74 -11.74
C ASP A 83 -14.80 -8.36 -12.27
N LEU A 84 -13.51 -8.08 -12.29
CA LEU A 84 -12.95 -6.83 -12.81
C LEU A 84 -12.66 -6.90 -14.32
N PHE A 85 -12.70 -8.10 -14.92
CA PHE A 85 -12.40 -8.26 -16.33
C PHE A 85 -13.59 -7.84 -17.20
N PRO A 86 -13.36 -7.00 -18.23
CA PRO A 86 -14.35 -6.75 -19.24
C PRO A 86 -14.81 -8.04 -19.90
N GLN A 87 -16.10 -8.13 -20.22
CA GLN A 87 -16.65 -9.29 -20.95
C GLN A 87 -16.06 -9.38 -22.35
N ASP A 88 -15.72 -8.23 -22.97
CA ASP A 88 -15.02 -8.18 -24.23
C ASP A 88 -13.51 -8.35 -24.01
N SER A 89 -12.95 -9.46 -24.47
CA SER A 89 -11.51 -9.76 -24.36
C SER A 89 -10.62 -8.74 -25.10
N ALA A 90 -11.15 -8.00 -26.08
CA ALA A 90 -10.43 -6.93 -26.78
C ALA A 90 -10.17 -5.70 -25.86
N ALA A 91 -10.92 -5.56 -24.76
CA ALA A 91 -10.73 -4.52 -23.78
C ALA A 91 -9.70 -4.89 -22.69
N HIS A 92 -9.18 -6.11 -22.69
CA HIS A 92 -8.13 -6.53 -21.74
C HIS A 92 -6.81 -5.82 -22.04
N ILE A 93 -6.08 -5.47 -20.99
CA ILE A 93 -4.76 -4.86 -21.11
C ILE A 93 -3.70 -5.90 -20.81
N THR A 94 -2.68 -6.00 -21.67
CA THR A 94 -1.56 -6.91 -21.46
C THR A 94 -0.43 -6.19 -20.72
N LEU A 95 -0.10 -6.65 -19.51
CA LEU A 95 1.04 -6.18 -18.72
C LEU A 95 1.97 -7.37 -18.41
N GLY A 96 3.23 -7.25 -18.83
CA GLY A 96 4.23 -8.30 -18.58
C GLY A 96 3.90 -9.67 -19.24
N GLY A 97 3.07 -9.69 -20.28
CA GLY A 97 2.63 -10.91 -20.96
C GLY A 97 1.34 -11.53 -20.39
N GLU A 98 0.75 -10.93 -19.38
CA GLU A 98 -0.51 -11.36 -18.76
C GLU A 98 -1.63 -10.37 -19.02
N ASN A 99 -2.83 -10.87 -19.20
CA ASN A 99 -4.01 -10.03 -19.31
C ASN A 99 -4.45 -9.57 -17.92
N VAL A 100 -4.70 -8.27 -17.78
CA VAL A 100 -5.15 -7.66 -16.54
C VAL A 100 -6.37 -6.76 -16.80
N PRO A 101 -7.27 -6.59 -15.83
CA PRO A 101 -8.37 -5.65 -15.94
C PRO A 101 -7.87 -4.21 -16.10
N PRO A 102 -8.57 -3.34 -16.84
CA PRO A 102 -8.17 -1.95 -17.05
C PRO A 102 -7.91 -1.18 -15.75
N VAL A 103 -8.73 -1.38 -14.73
CA VAL A 103 -8.56 -0.72 -13.43
C VAL A 103 -7.31 -1.19 -12.68
N VAL A 104 -6.95 -2.46 -12.80
CA VAL A 104 -5.71 -3.01 -12.20
C VAL A 104 -4.49 -2.51 -12.96
N ALA A 105 -4.57 -2.44 -14.29
CA ALA A 105 -3.50 -1.87 -15.11
C ALA A 105 -3.25 -0.39 -14.75
N ALA A 106 -4.31 0.39 -14.60
CA ALA A 106 -4.25 1.79 -14.18
C ALA A 106 -3.64 1.92 -12.78
N LEU A 107 -4.05 1.07 -11.83
CA LEU A 107 -3.50 1.02 -10.47
C LEU A 107 -2.00 0.74 -10.46
N ILE A 108 -1.56 -0.30 -11.16
CA ILE A 108 -0.14 -0.67 -11.25
C ILE A 108 0.67 0.46 -11.90
N ALA A 109 0.19 1.03 -13.00
CA ALA A 109 0.87 2.09 -13.73
C ALA A 109 1.02 3.37 -12.91
N THR A 110 0.06 3.68 -12.02
CA THR A 110 0.03 4.93 -11.25
C THR A 110 0.75 4.80 -9.91
N GLU A 111 0.50 3.72 -9.18
CA GLU A 111 0.94 3.58 -7.80
C GLU A 111 2.23 2.77 -7.66
N ASP A 112 2.39 1.71 -8.45
CA ASP A 112 3.46 0.75 -8.24
C ASP A 112 3.81 -0.03 -9.52
N VAL A 113 4.55 0.61 -10.41
CA VAL A 113 4.91 0.04 -11.73
C VAL A 113 5.63 -1.32 -11.61
N ARG A 114 6.28 -1.58 -10.46
CA ARG A 114 6.99 -2.83 -10.21
C ARG A 114 6.26 -3.77 -9.26
N PHE A 115 4.96 -3.59 -9.08
CA PHE A 115 4.12 -4.36 -8.17
C PHE A 115 4.32 -5.87 -8.28
N ARG A 116 4.50 -6.40 -9.50
CA ARG A 116 4.73 -7.83 -9.77
C ARG A 116 6.15 -8.32 -9.47
N ASN A 117 7.11 -7.40 -9.24
CA ASN A 117 8.53 -7.71 -9.15
C ASN A 117 9.10 -7.64 -7.73
N HIS A 118 8.25 -7.44 -6.72
CA HIS A 118 8.67 -7.40 -5.32
C HIS A 118 7.64 -8.07 -4.41
N SER A 119 8.06 -8.42 -3.19
CA SER A 119 7.21 -9.06 -2.17
C SER A 119 6.81 -8.05 -1.09
N GLY A 120 6.03 -7.03 -1.46
CA GLY A 120 5.47 -6.03 -0.55
C GLY A 120 6.37 -4.83 -0.27
N ILE A 121 7.69 -4.94 -0.44
CA ILE A 121 8.65 -3.84 -0.28
C ILE A 121 9.47 -3.70 -1.56
N ASP A 122 9.40 -2.54 -2.19
CA ASP A 122 10.21 -2.21 -3.36
C ASP A 122 11.51 -1.50 -2.95
N ILE A 123 12.57 -2.27 -2.67
CA ILE A 123 13.86 -1.75 -2.23
C ILE A 123 14.46 -0.73 -3.21
N PRO A 124 14.51 -0.98 -4.56
CA PRO A 124 14.99 0.01 -5.51
C PRO A 124 14.18 1.31 -5.52
N SER A 125 12.85 1.27 -5.34
CA SER A 125 12.04 2.49 -5.22
C SER A 125 12.33 3.25 -3.92
N LEU A 126 12.47 2.55 -2.81
CA LEU A 126 12.86 3.17 -1.53
C LEU A 126 14.22 3.86 -1.64
N PHE A 127 15.20 3.21 -2.27
CA PHE A 127 16.52 3.80 -2.50
C PHE A 127 16.43 5.05 -3.38
N ARG A 128 15.71 4.97 -4.50
CA ARG A 128 15.49 6.10 -5.41
C ARG A 128 14.87 7.30 -4.70
N VAL A 129 13.81 7.07 -3.89
CA VAL A 129 13.14 8.13 -3.14
C VAL A 129 14.06 8.69 -2.06
N GLY A 130 14.78 7.83 -1.32
CA GLY A 130 15.74 8.25 -0.30
C GLY A 130 16.83 9.15 -0.87
N VAL A 131 17.45 8.75 -1.98
CA VAL A 131 18.47 9.55 -2.66
C VAL A 131 17.91 10.89 -3.15
N LYS A 132 16.74 10.88 -3.81
CA LYS A 132 16.08 12.12 -4.27
C LYS A 132 15.74 13.07 -3.12
N THR A 133 15.22 12.55 -2.02
CA THR A 133 14.85 13.37 -0.86
C THR A 133 16.09 14.00 -0.21
N ILE A 134 17.18 13.24 -0.07
CA ILE A 134 18.42 13.72 0.54
C ILE A 134 19.15 14.70 -0.37
N LEU A 135 19.30 14.38 -1.68
CA LEU A 135 20.10 15.19 -2.60
C LEU A 135 19.35 16.39 -3.16
N LEU A 136 18.03 16.26 -3.41
CA LEU A 136 17.26 17.31 -4.08
C LEU A 136 16.38 18.12 -3.13
N GLN A 137 16.35 17.77 -1.83
CA GLN A 137 15.49 18.37 -0.80
C GLN A 137 14.01 18.50 -1.23
N ASN A 138 13.59 17.68 -2.20
CA ASN A 138 12.28 17.74 -2.80
C ASN A 138 11.42 16.60 -2.27
N SER A 139 10.66 16.88 -1.19
CA SER A 139 9.78 15.92 -0.52
C SER A 139 8.44 15.71 -1.23
N SER A 140 8.17 16.46 -2.31
CA SER A 140 6.86 16.52 -2.96
C SER A 140 6.61 15.44 -4.02
N GLN A 141 7.61 14.68 -4.42
CA GLN A 141 7.42 13.57 -5.37
C GLN A 141 7.30 12.25 -4.63
N GLY A 142 6.04 11.94 -4.23
CA GLY A 142 5.64 10.68 -3.61
C GLY A 142 6.01 9.44 -4.45
N GLY A 143 5.69 8.25 -3.95
CA GLY A 143 5.82 7.00 -4.69
C GLY A 143 6.90 6.05 -4.18
N GLY A 144 7.22 6.08 -2.88
CA GLY A 144 8.06 5.06 -2.26
C GLY A 144 7.27 3.94 -1.54
N SER A 145 5.95 4.06 -1.44
CA SER A 145 5.11 3.03 -0.83
C SER A 145 4.46 2.17 -1.91
N THR A 146 4.53 0.85 -1.75
CA THR A 146 3.91 -0.12 -2.66
C THR A 146 2.40 -0.19 -2.45
N ILE A 147 1.67 -0.77 -3.40
CA ILE A 147 0.22 -1.06 -3.29
C ILE A 147 -0.05 -1.87 -2.01
N THR A 148 0.76 -2.90 -1.73
CA THR A 148 0.60 -3.76 -0.55
C THR A 148 0.82 -2.99 0.76
N GLN A 149 1.76 -2.03 0.80
CA GLN A 149 1.95 -1.16 1.97
C GLN A 149 0.79 -0.18 2.17
N GLN A 150 0.23 0.33 1.08
CA GLN A 150 -0.96 1.18 1.13
C GLN A 150 -2.18 0.38 1.60
N LEU A 151 -2.36 -0.85 1.12
CA LEU A 151 -3.40 -1.77 1.59
C LEU A 151 -3.24 -2.03 3.09
N ALA A 152 -2.03 -2.38 3.56
CA ALA A 152 -1.74 -2.59 4.98
C ALA A 152 -2.11 -1.38 5.84
N LYS A 153 -1.83 -0.17 5.37
CA LYS A 153 -2.20 1.09 6.04
C LYS A 153 -3.72 1.30 6.09
N ASN A 154 -4.45 0.91 5.04
CA ASN A 154 -5.90 1.10 4.95
C ASN A 154 -6.65 0.07 5.81
N LEU A 155 -6.18 -1.18 5.84
CA LEU A 155 -6.75 -2.23 6.69
C LEU A 155 -6.48 -1.98 8.18
N PHE A 156 -5.30 -1.43 8.50
CA PHE A 156 -4.87 -1.16 9.88
C PHE A 156 -4.44 0.31 10.03
N PRO A 157 -5.43 1.22 10.11
CA PRO A 157 -5.15 2.65 10.20
C PRO A 157 -4.26 3.00 11.39
N ARG A 158 -3.46 4.03 11.21
CA ARG A 158 -2.60 4.56 12.27
C ARG A 158 -3.44 5.16 13.38
N ASP A 159 -3.08 4.88 14.65
CA ASP A 159 -3.67 5.58 15.79
C ASP A 159 -3.45 7.08 15.65
N THR A 160 -4.53 7.86 15.67
CA THR A 160 -4.48 9.32 15.64
C THR A 160 -3.86 9.85 16.93
N VAL A 161 -2.64 10.38 16.83
CA VAL A 161 -1.94 10.97 17.98
C VAL A 161 -2.37 12.41 18.16
N ARG A 162 -3.34 12.62 19.03
CA ARG A 162 -3.67 13.96 19.54
C ARG A 162 -2.59 14.41 20.53
N ASN A 163 -1.99 15.59 20.30
CA ASN A 163 -1.11 16.32 21.24
C ASN A 163 0.15 15.59 21.75
N ARG A 164 1.17 15.44 20.90
CA ARG A 164 2.53 15.07 21.34
C ARG A 164 3.59 15.87 20.57
N GLY A 165 4.74 16.14 21.22
CA GLY A 165 5.86 16.90 20.64
C GLY A 165 6.41 16.31 19.34
N LYS A 166 7.16 17.11 18.56
CA LYS A 166 7.70 16.72 17.23
C LYS A 166 8.46 15.39 17.24
N ILE A 167 9.31 15.14 18.22
CA ILE A 167 10.11 13.90 18.36
C ILE A 167 9.20 12.67 18.49
N SER A 168 8.20 12.75 19.38
CA SER A 168 7.23 11.66 19.59
C SER A 168 6.40 11.38 18.31
N ARG A 169 6.09 12.41 17.52
CA ARG A 169 5.39 12.26 16.24
C ARG A 169 6.26 11.54 15.22
N THR A 170 7.55 11.91 15.08
CA THR A 170 8.49 11.25 14.15
C THR A 170 8.71 9.79 14.54
N MET A 171 8.93 9.49 15.82
CA MET A 171 9.08 8.11 16.30
C MET A 171 7.85 7.25 15.96
N LYS A 172 6.65 7.77 16.16
CA LYS A 172 5.41 7.06 15.82
C LYS A 172 5.23 6.86 14.31
N LEU A 173 5.63 7.84 13.48
CA LEU A 173 5.60 7.67 12.02
C LEU A 173 6.54 6.55 11.58
N VAL A 174 7.75 6.50 12.11
CA VAL A 174 8.71 5.41 11.84
C VAL A 174 8.12 4.07 12.28
N GLN A 175 7.61 4.00 13.52
CA GLN A 175 6.95 2.81 14.06
C GLN A 175 5.79 2.32 13.17
N SER A 176 4.90 3.24 12.75
CA SER A 176 3.78 2.91 11.86
C SER A 176 4.29 2.39 10.51
N LYS A 177 5.35 2.98 9.98
CA LYS A 177 5.93 2.54 8.71
C LYS A 177 6.51 1.13 8.79
N PHE A 178 7.17 0.78 9.89
CA PHE A 178 7.63 -0.59 10.12
C PHE A 178 6.47 -1.59 10.24
N LYS A 179 5.38 -1.22 10.92
CA LYS A 179 4.17 -2.06 10.97
C LYS A 179 3.60 -2.29 9.57
N GLU A 180 3.48 -1.24 8.76
CA GLU A 180 3.03 -1.34 7.37
C GLU A 180 3.92 -2.31 6.56
N TRP A 181 5.24 -2.24 6.70
CA TRP A 181 6.18 -3.13 6.01
C TRP A 181 5.99 -4.59 6.42
N ILE A 182 5.91 -4.87 7.72
CA ILE A 182 5.74 -6.25 8.20
C ILE A 182 4.37 -6.79 7.79
N THR A 183 3.31 -5.97 7.86
CA THR A 183 1.97 -6.36 7.40
C THR A 183 1.95 -6.61 5.89
N ALA A 184 2.64 -5.76 5.11
CA ALA A 184 2.77 -5.97 3.67
C ALA A 184 3.48 -7.28 3.33
N LEU A 185 4.57 -7.63 4.04
CA LEU A 185 5.26 -8.93 3.85
C LEU A 185 4.35 -10.11 4.20
N LYS A 186 3.52 -9.99 5.26
CA LYS A 186 2.53 -11.02 5.62
C LYS A 186 1.44 -11.17 4.54
N LEU A 187 0.93 -10.06 4.01
CA LEU A 187 -0.05 -10.08 2.92
C LEU A 187 0.52 -10.78 1.70
N GLU A 188 1.71 -10.42 1.26
CA GLU A 188 2.37 -11.04 0.09
C GLU A 188 2.75 -12.52 0.29
N HIS A 189 2.86 -12.96 1.54
CA HIS A 189 3.09 -14.37 1.85
C HIS A 189 1.81 -15.21 1.74
N ASN A 190 0.64 -14.61 2.00
CA ASN A 190 -0.62 -15.33 2.11
C ASN A 190 -1.56 -15.12 0.91
N TYR A 191 -1.38 -14.05 0.16
CA TYR A 191 -2.26 -13.66 -0.94
C TYR A 191 -1.47 -13.48 -2.24
N THR A 192 -2.10 -13.80 -3.36
CA THR A 192 -1.57 -13.54 -4.70
C THR A 192 -1.58 -12.04 -5.01
N LYS A 193 -0.87 -11.64 -6.05
CA LYS A 193 -0.86 -10.25 -6.53
C LYS A 193 -2.24 -9.78 -6.97
N GLU A 194 -3.00 -10.68 -7.57
CA GLU A 194 -4.36 -10.48 -8.03
C GLU A 194 -5.30 -10.21 -6.84
N GLU A 195 -5.24 -11.05 -5.82
CA GLU A 195 -6.02 -10.88 -4.59
C GLU A 195 -5.66 -9.57 -3.87
N ILE A 196 -4.36 -9.24 -3.77
CA ILE A 196 -3.90 -7.98 -3.15
C ILE A 196 -4.42 -6.76 -3.93
N ALA A 197 -4.40 -6.80 -5.26
CA ALA A 197 -4.94 -5.73 -6.09
C ALA A 197 -6.46 -5.57 -5.90
N ALA A 198 -7.20 -6.67 -5.88
CA ALA A 198 -8.64 -6.67 -5.61
C ALA A 198 -8.96 -6.15 -4.20
N MET A 199 -8.24 -6.61 -3.18
CA MET A 199 -8.38 -6.12 -1.81
C MET A 199 -8.10 -4.62 -1.70
N TYR A 200 -7.09 -4.11 -2.39
CA TYR A 200 -6.79 -2.68 -2.43
C TYR A 200 -7.94 -1.89 -3.03
N LEU A 201 -8.39 -2.29 -4.23
CA LEU A 201 -9.50 -1.65 -4.94
C LEU A 201 -10.82 -1.67 -4.16
N ASN A 202 -11.05 -2.73 -3.37
CA ASN A 202 -12.20 -2.84 -2.48
C ASN A 202 -12.10 -1.99 -1.20
N THR A 203 -10.88 -1.63 -0.78
CA THR A 203 -10.65 -1.00 0.53
C THR A 203 -10.54 0.52 0.45
N VAL A 204 -10.02 1.05 -0.67
CA VAL A 204 -9.76 2.49 -0.80
C VAL A 204 -11.02 3.29 -0.97
N GLY A 205 -11.00 4.53 -0.44
CA GLY A 205 -12.08 5.51 -0.64
C GLY A 205 -11.82 6.33 -1.90
N TYR A 206 -12.88 6.48 -2.71
CA TYR A 206 -12.86 7.24 -3.96
C TYR A 206 -13.52 8.62 -3.84
N GLY A 207 -13.79 9.08 -2.61
CA GLY A 207 -14.57 10.29 -2.39
C GLY A 207 -16.07 10.05 -2.51
N SER A 208 -16.87 11.10 -2.32
CA SER A 208 -18.35 11.04 -2.40
C SER A 208 -18.98 9.89 -1.61
N ASN A 209 -18.37 9.52 -0.48
CA ASN A 209 -18.75 8.37 0.35
C ASN A 209 -18.71 7.01 -0.39
N ALA A 210 -18.02 6.92 -1.53
CA ALA A 210 -17.81 5.68 -2.26
C ALA A 210 -16.55 4.98 -1.77
N TYR A 211 -16.70 3.82 -1.17
CA TYR A 211 -15.62 2.95 -0.71
C TYR A 211 -15.61 1.67 -1.55
N GLY A 212 -14.46 1.39 -2.15
CA GLY A 212 -14.29 0.27 -3.07
C GLY A 212 -14.72 0.60 -4.51
N ILE A 213 -14.12 -0.14 -5.44
CA ILE A 213 -14.24 0.12 -6.88
C ILE A 213 -15.66 -0.07 -7.41
N LYS A 214 -16.43 -1.02 -6.87
CA LYS A 214 -17.83 -1.25 -7.28
C LYS A 214 -18.69 -0.05 -6.96
N SER A 215 -18.60 0.47 -5.73
CA SER A 215 -19.33 1.67 -5.34
C SER A 215 -18.88 2.90 -6.11
N ALA A 216 -17.58 3.01 -6.40
CA ALA A 216 -17.03 4.12 -7.18
C ALA A 216 -17.51 4.09 -8.63
N ALA A 217 -17.44 2.93 -9.30
CA ALA A 217 -17.92 2.77 -10.68
C ALA A 217 -19.41 3.13 -10.81
N ALA A 218 -20.23 2.64 -9.89
CA ALA A 218 -21.66 2.97 -9.85
C ALA A 218 -21.91 4.45 -9.57
N THR A 219 -21.19 5.05 -8.60
CA THR A 219 -21.39 6.45 -8.19
C THR A 219 -20.98 7.45 -9.26
N PHE A 220 -19.83 7.23 -9.91
CA PHE A 220 -19.26 8.20 -10.85
C PHE A 220 -19.68 7.97 -12.30
N PHE A 221 -19.97 6.71 -12.68
CA PHE A 221 -20.25 6.35 -14.08
C PHE A 221 -21.56 5.58 -14.28
N GLY A 222 -22.24 5.15 -13.20
CA GLY A 222 -23.44 4.32 -13.30
C GLY A 222 -23.16 2.94 -13.91
N LYS A 223 -21.94 2.40 -13.73
CA LYS A 223 -21.42 1.18 -14.35
C LYS A 223 -20.97 0.18 -13.28
N THR A 224 -20.82 -1.08 -13.71
CA THR A 224 -20.09 -2.09 -12.96
C THR A 224 -18.58 -1.98 -13.25
N PRO A 225 -17.69 -2.52 -12.39
CA PRO A 225 -16.23 -2.41 -12.58
C PRO A 225 -15.71 -3.01 -13.90
N ASP A 226 -16.32 -4.08 -14.39
CA ASP A 226 -16.01 -4.75 -15.65
C ASP A 226 -16.42 -3.92 -16.90
N GLU A 227 -17.36 -2.99 -16.74
CA GLU A 227 -17.79 -2.08 -17.81
C GLU A 227 -16.94 -0.81 -17.94
N LEU A 228 -15.97 -0.61 -17.01
CA LEU A 228 -15.10 0.57 -17.05
C LEU A 228 -14.13 0.50 -18.23
N ASN A 229 -14.13 1.55 -19.04
CA ASN A 229 -13.07 1.73 -20.03
C ASN A 229 -11.76 2.22 -19.39
N VAL A 230 -10.67 2.23 -20.16
CA VAL A 230 -9.34 2.61 -19.67
C VAL A 230 -9.30 4.01 -19.06
N GLN A 231 -10.01 4.96 -19.68
CA GLN A 231 -10.05 6.35 -19.24
C GLN A 231 -10.79 6.49 -17.91
N GLU A 232 -11.93 5.84 -17.77
CA GLU A 232 -12.72 5.80 -16.54
C GLU A 232 -11.96 5.12 -15.40
N ALA A 233 -11.32 3.99 -15.69
CA ALA A 233 -10.46 3.26 -14.75
C ALA A 233 -9.30 4.14 -14.28
N ALA A 234 -8.60 4.82 -15.19
CA ALA A 234 -7.50 5.73 -14.87
C ALA A 234 -7.97 6.93 -14.04
N MET A 235 -9.17 7.47 -14.35
CA MET A 235 -9.77 8.56 -13.58
C MET A 235 -10.05 8.14 -12.14
N LEU A 236 -10.68 6.98 -11.92
CA LEU A 236 -10.96 6.47 -10.56
C LEU A 236 -9.67 6.27 -9.76
N VAL A 237 -8.66 5.65 -10.36
CA VAL A 237 -7.36 5.48 -9.69
C VAL A 237 -6.72 6.84 -9.36
N GLY A 238 -6.83 7.82 -10.26
CA GLY A 238 -6.37 9.19 -10.01
C GLY A 238 -7.05 9.87 -8.83
N VAL A 239 -8.35 9.63 -8.63
CA VAL A 239 -9.13 10.17 -7.50
C VAL A 239 -8.63 9.63 -6.15
N VAL A 240 -8.16 8.38 -6.09
CA VAL A 240 -7.62 7.80 -4.84
C VAL A 240 -6.48 8.63 -4.26
N ASN A 241 -5.65 9.26 -5.10
CA ASN A 241 -4.54 10.12 -4.68
C ASN A 241 -4.99 11.50 -4.16
N ALA A 242 -6.16 11.96 -4.55
CA ALA A 242 -6.69 13.28 -4.19
C ALA A 242 -8.23 13.27 -4.08
N PRO A 243 -8.82 12.51 -3.17
CA PRO A 243 -10.28 12.29 -3.10
C PRO A 243 -11.10 13.54 -2.75
N THR A 244 -10.45 14.63 -2.35
CA THR A 244 -11.10 15.89 -1.90
C THR A 244 -10.80 17.09 -2.79
N ARG A 245 -10.27 16.88 -3.99
CA ARG A 245 -10.03 17.95 -4.95
C ARG A 245 -11.10 18.01 -6.01
#